data_909b1566026c536e12b77ac9a45a78e2
#
_entry.id   909b1566026c536e12b77ac9a45a78e2
#
_cell.length_a   1.000
_cell.length_b   1.000
_cell.length_c   1.000
_cell.angle_alpha   90.00
_cell.angle_beta   90.00
_cell.angle_gamma   90.00
#
_symmetry.space_group_name_H-M   'P 1'
#
loop_
_entity.id
_entity.type
_entity.pdbx_description
1 polymer ?
#
loop_
_entity_poly.entity_id
_entity_poly.type
_entity_poly.pdbx_seq_one_letter_code
_entity_poly.pdbx_strand_id
1 'polypeptide(L)'
;MVAEKAASSTKANQENLDVLASTRAVIKTALEKLGYPEEVYELLKDPLRMLTVRIPVRMDDGSVKVFTGYRAQHNDAVGPTKGGIRFHPDVTENEIKALSIWMSLKAGIVDLPYGGAKGGIVCDPRKMSFRELEGLSRGYVRAVSQIVGPTKDIPAPDVMTNSQIMAWMMDEYSRIDEFNNPGFITGKPLVLGGSHGRETATAKGVTIVLNEAAKKRGINVKGA
;
A
#
# COMPACT_ATOMS: atom_id res chain seq x y z
N MET A 1 -12.42 29.88 -37.53
CA MET A 1 -12.74 30.43 -36.20
C MET A 1 -13.82 29.67 -35.43
N VAL A 2 -14.13 28.43 -35.75
CA VAL A 2 -15.08 27.60 -34.98
C VAL A 2 -14.41 26.33 -34.40
N ALA A 3 -13.22 25.97 -34.86
CA ALA A 3 -12.49 24.75 -34.39
C ALA A 3 -11.58 24.99 -33.17
N GLU A 4 -11.27 26.26 -32.81
CA GLU A 4 -10.38 26.59 -31.68
C GLU A 4 -11.11 26.72 -30.32
N LYS A 5 -12.44 26.81 -30.31
CA LYS A 5 -13.24 26.88 -29.07
C LYS A 5 -13.62 25.55 -28.46
N ALA A 6 -13.44 24.42 -29.17
CA ALA A 6 -13.76 23.09 -28.67
C ALA A 6 -12.59 22.41 -27.92
N ALA A 7 -11.36 22.89 -28.09
CA ALA A 7 -10.18 22.31 -27.44
C ALA A 7 -9.85 22.92 -26.05
N SER A 8 -10.54 23.98 -25.63
CA SER A 8 -10.29 24.64 -24.35
C SER A 8 -11.23 24.22 -23.21
N SER A 9 -12.28 23.45 -23.50
CA SER A 9 -13.27 23.06 -22.48
C SER A 9 -13.05 21.68 -21.83
N THR A 10 -12.04 20.91 -22.27
CA THR A 10 -11.74 19.56 -21.74
C THR A 10 -10.52 19.53 -20.80
N LYS A 11 -9.91 20.70 -20.50
CA LYS A 11 -8.80 20.79 -19.54
C LYS A 11 -9.19 21.34 -18.15
N ALA A 12 -10.44 21.65 -17.93
CA ALA A 12 -10.93 22.16 -16.65
C ALA A 12 -11.80 21.09 -16.01
N ASN A 13 -11.22 20.21 -15.20
CA ASN A 13 -11.74 19.50 -14.03
C ASN A 13 -10.99 18.15 -13.81
N GLN A 14 -9.67 18.15 -13.88
CA GLN A 14 -8.90 17.31 -12.99
C GLN A 14 -8.58 18.19 -11.77
N GLU A 15 -9.53 18.32 -10.87
CA GLU A 15 -9.21 18.59 -9.47
C GLU A 15 -8.21 17.51 -9.06
N ASN A 16 -6.96 17.90 -8.89
CA ASN A 16 -5.96 17.09 -8.21
C ASN A 16 -6.47 16.95 -6.77
N LEU A 17 -7.34 15.97 -6.54
CA LEU A 17 -7.77 15.61 -5.20
C LEU A 17 -6.51 15.20 -4.46
N ASP A 18 -5.96 16.10 -3.67
CA ASP A 18 -4.88 15.78 -2.74
C ASP A 18 -5.44 14.76 -1.73
N VAL A 19 -5.17 13.49 -2.01
CA VAL A 19 -5.67 12.37 -1.22
C VAL A 19 -5.21 12.47 0.24
N LEU A 20 -4.05 13.06 0.49
CA LEU A 20 -3.54 13.28 1.85
C LEU A 20 -4.34 14.38 2.56
N ALA A 21 -4.60 15.51 1.90
CA ALA A 21 -5.43 16.58 2.46
C ALA A 21 -6.84 16.08 2.75
N SER A 22 -7.45 15.34 1.84
CA SER A 22 -8.77 14.73 2.03
C SER A 22 -8.79 13.75 3.21
N THR A 23 -7.76 12.91 3.34
CA THR A 23 -7.62 11.97 4.47
C THR A 23 -7.52 12.70 5.80
N ARG A 24 -6.69 13.74 5.88
CA ARG A 24 -6.54 14.58 7.07
C ARG A 24 -7.87 15.26 7.47
N ALA A 25 -8.62 15.78 6.50
CA ALA A 25 -9.91 16.40 6.74
C ALA A 25 -10.93 15.42 7.33
N VAL A 26 -10.97 14.19 6.82
CA VAL A 26 -11.85 13.13 7.35
C VAL A 26 -11.49 12.78 8.79
N ILE A 27 -10.20 12.62 9.11
CA ILE A 27 -9.76 12.33 10.48
C ILE A 27 -10.12 13.48 11.42
N LYS A 28 -9.83 14.71 11.01
CA LYS A 28 -10.16 15.90 11.81
C LYS A 28 -11.65 15.96 12.16
N THR A 29 -12.50 15.83 11.14
CA THR A 29 -13.96 15.81 11.33
C THR A 29 -14.42 14.68 12.24
N ALA A 30 -13.81 13.48 12.14
CA ALA A 30 -14.16 12.35 12.99
C ALA A 30 -13.78 12.61 14.46
N LEU A 31 -12.58 13.13 14.73
CA LEU A 31 -12.10 13.43 16.06
C LEU A 31 -12.93 14.54 16.72
N GLU A 32 -13.25 15.60 15.98
CA GLU A 32 -14.14 16.66 16.46
C GLU A 32 -15.51 16.13 16.88
N LYS A 33 -16.11 15.27 16.06
CA LYS A 33 -17.41 14.62 16.37
C LYS A 33 -17.35 13.70 17.59
N LEU A 34 -16.21 13.09 17.85
CA LEU A 34 -15.98 12.20 18.99
C LEU A 34 -15.53 12.95 20.25
N GLY A 35 -15.31 14.27 20.17
CA GLY A 35 -14.88 15.09 21.29
C GLY A 35 -13.44 14.88 21.73
N TYR A 36 -12.58 14.39 20.83
CA TYR A 36 -11.14 14.28 21.09
C TYR A 36 -10.46 15.65 20.99
N PRO A 37 -9.42 15.90 21.80
CA PRO A 37 -8.65 17.14 21.74
C PRO A 37 -7.78 17.19 20.47
N GLU A 38 -7.37 18.41 20.07
CA GLU A 38 -6.60 18.66 18.83
C GLU A 38 -5.26 17.92 18.81
N GLU A 39 -4.66 17.64 19.96
CA GLU A 39 -3.41 16.89 20.08
C GLU A 39 -3.51 15.49 19.49
N VAL A 40 -4.70 14.86 19.57
CA VAL A 40 -4.92 13.53 18.95
C VAL A 40 -4.88 13.65 17.43
N TYR A 41 -5.42 14.73 16.86
CA TYR A 41 -5.32 14.99 15.43
C TYR A 41 -3.86 15.19 15.01
N GLU A 42 -3.10 15.98 15.77
CA GLU A 42 -1.67 16.18 15.48
C GLU A 42 -0.86 14.89 15.44
N LEU A 43 -1.18 13.92 16.30
CA LEU A 43 -0.55 12.60 16.34
C LEU A 43 -0.96 11.69 15.16
N LEU A 44 -2.15 11.89 14.58
CA LEU A 44 -2.73 10.97 13.60
C LEU A 44 -2.76 11.50 12.17
N LYS A 45 -2.52 12.79 11.96
CA LYS A 45 -2.63 13.42 10.63
C LYS A 45 -1.52 13.03 9.65
N ASP A 46 -0.37 12.58 10.17
CA ASP A 46 0.83 12.23 9.39
C ASP A 46 1.48 10.94 9.86
N PRO A 47 2.21 10.23 8.97
CA PRO A 47 3.03 9.10 9.37
C PRO A 47 4.17 9.51 10.31
N LEU A 48 4.45 8.69 11.32
CA LEU A 48 5.61 8.85 12.19
C LEU A 48 6.95 8.75 11.44
N ARG A 49 6.98 7.94 10.38
CA ARG A 49 8.20 7.74 9.56
C ARG A 49 7.85 7.70 8.09
N MET A 50 8.66 8.36 7.28
CA MET A 50 8.61 8.29 5.81
C MET A 50 10.02 8.10 5.29
N LEU A 51 10.24 7.00 4.54
CA LEU A 51 11.50 6.70 3.89
C LEU A 51 11.32 6.77 2.38
N THR A 52 12.14 7.58 1.72
CA THR A 52 12.28 7.63 0.26
C THR A 52 13.61 7.02 -0.13
N VAL A 53 13.58 6.07 -1.06
CA VAL A 53 14.77 5.31 -1.48
C VAL A 53 14.97 5.37 -2.99
N ARG A 54 16.22 5.22 -3.41
CA ARG A 54 16.61 5.09 -4.82
C ARG A 54 17.08 3.67 -5.08
N ILE A 55 16.46 3.02 -6.08
CA ILE A 55 16.66 1.60 -6.36
C ILE A 55 17.28 1.45 -7.74
N PRO A 56 18.60 1.24 -7.85
CA PRO A 56 19.24 0.96 -9.13
C PRO A 56 18.94 -0.49 -9.57
N VAL A 57 18.50 -0.63 -10.82
CA VAL A 57 18.20 -1.92 -11.44
C VAL A 57 18.96 -2.01 -12.76
N ARG A 58 19.68 -3.13 -13.00
CA ARG A 58 20.26 -3.43 -14.31
C ARG A 58 19.15 -3.95 -15.21
N MET A 59 18.91 -3.25 -16.30
CA MET A 59 17.91 -3.58 -17.30
C MET A 59 18.45 -4.68 -18.26
N ASP A 60 17.54 -5.30 -19.02
CA ASP A 60 17.90 -6.37 -19.94
C ASP A 60 18.78 -5.89 -21.12
N ASP A 61 18.70 -4.61 -21.49
CA ASP A 61 19.57 -3.97 -22.47
C ASP A 61 20.98 -3.63 -21.93
N GLY A 62 21.25 -3.97 -20.65
CA GLY A 62 22.52 -3.71 -19.98
C GLY A 62 22.64 -2.32 -19.33
N SER A 63 21.69 -1.42 -19.55
CA SER A 63 21.63 -0.12 -18.90
C SER A 63 21.31 -0.24 -17.40
N VAL A 64 21.48 0.85 -16.66
CA VAL A 64 21.03 0.95 -15.27
C VAL A 64 19.94 2.00 -15.17
N LYS A 65 18.77 1.59 -14.70
CA LYS A 65 17.66 2.49 -14.40
C LYS A 65 17.48 2.62 -12.88
N VAL A 66 17.26 3.85 -12.41
CA VAL A 66 17.08 4.12 -10.98
C VAL A 66 15.61 4.46 -10.71
N PHE A 67 14.96 3.63 -9.93
CA PHE A 67 13.56 3.80 -9.54
C PHE A 67 13.45 4.51 -8.18
N THR A 68 12.37 5.24 -7.98
CA THR A 68 12.04 5.83 -6.67
C THR A 68 11.09 4.90 -5.94
N GLY A 69 11.43 4.57 -4.70
CA GLY A 69 10.60 3.79 -3.79
C GLY A 69 10.27 4.56 -2.51
N TYR A 70 9.14 4.22 -1.90
CA TYR A 70 8.61 4.83 -0.69
C TYR A 70 8.22 3.78 0.33
N ARG A 71 8.41 4.07 1.63
CA ARG A 71 7.80 3.34 2.74
C ARG A 71 7.37 4.32 3.82
N ALA A 72 6.08 4.38 4.12
CA ALA A 72 5.50 5.14 5.21
C ALA A 72 5.05 4.20 6.33
N GLN A 73 5.35 4.55 7.58
CA GLN A 73 4.89 3.90 8.80
C GLN A 73 4.08 4.93 9.57
N HIS A 74 2.75 4.75 9.59
CA HIS A 74 1.86 5.75 10.15
C HIS A 74 1.92 5.79 11.67
N ASN A 75 1.61 4.68 12.33
CA ASN A 75 1.59 4.62 13.79
C ASN A 75 1.82 3.17 14.24
N ASP A 76 2.65 2.98 15.25
CA ASP A 76 3.05 1.67 15.79
C ASP A 76 2.65 1.48 17.27
N ALA A 77 1.77 2.34 17.80
CA ALA A 77 1.37 2.32 19.22
C ALA A 77 0.68 1.00 19.63
N VAL A 78 -0.05 0.35 18.72
CA VAL A 78 -0.78 -0.91 19.01
C VAL A 78 -0.03 -2.16 18.57
N GLY A 79 1.07 -2.02 17.84
CA GLY A 79 1.87 -3.14 17.35
C GLY A 79 2.63 -2.82 16.06
N PRO A 80 3.28 -3.82 15.45
CA PRO A 80 4.04 -3.62 14.22
C PRO A 80 3.18 -2.97 13.13
N THR A 81 3.77 -2.09 12.35
CA THR A 81 3.04 -1.51 11.22
C THR A 81 2.86 -2.56 10.11
N LYS A 82 1.77 -2.44 9.35
CA LYS A 82 1.45 -3.38 8.28
C LYS A 82 0.82 -2.68 7.09
N GLY A 83 1.32 -2.99 5.88
CA GLY A 83 0.75 -2.43 4.66
C GLY A 83 1.35 -2.96 3.38
N GLY A 84 0.56 -2.88 2.29
CA GLY A 84 0.94 -3.36 0.97
C GLY A 84 2.02 -2.50 0.30
N ILE A 85 2.67 -3.07 -0.72
CA ILE A 85 3.62 -2.38 -1.60
C ILE A 85 2.97 -2.28 -2.99
N ARG A 86 2.78 -1.05 -3.47
CA ARG A 86 2.17 -0.73 -4.76
C ARG A 86 3.25 -0.49 -5.82
N PHE A 87 3.11 -1.11 -6.98
CA PHE A 87 3.91 -0.79 -8.17
C PHE A 87 3.00 -0.06 -9.16
N HIS A 88 3.26 1.22 -9.39
CA HIS A 88 2.47 2.01 -10.34
C HIS A 88 3.26 3.25 -10.80
N PRO A 89 3.14 3.68 -12.07
CA PRO A 89 3.84 4.87 -12.54
C PRO A 89 3.43 6.17 -11.83
N ASP A 90 2.20 6.25 -11.35
CA ASP A 90 1.64 7.45 -10.72
C ASP A 90 1.75 7.46 -9.19
N VAL A 91 2.51 6.54 -8.60
CA VAL A 91 2.75 6.54 -7.14
C VAL A 91 3.41 7.83 -6.72
N THR A 92 2.82 8.49 -5.72
CA THR A 92 3.36 9.70 -5.09
C THR A 92 3.59 9.52 -3.61
N GLU A 93 4.44 10.37 -3.04
CA GLU A 93 4.70 10.38 -1.59
C GLU A 93 3.42 10.64 -0.79
N ASN A 94 2.60 11.61 -1.21
CA ASN A 94 1.35 11.97 -0.55
C ASN A 94 0.33 10.82 -0.58
N GLU A 95 0.25 10.09 -1.70
CA GLU A 95 -0.57 8.89 -1.79
C GLU A 95 -0.12 7.81 -0.79
N ILE A 96 1.19 7.56 -0.70
CA ILE A 96 1.73 6.57 0.23
C ILE A 96 1.50 6.97 1.69
N LYS A 97 1.64 8.25 2.04
CA LYS A 97 1.28 8.78 3.36
C LYS A 97 -0.20 8.53 3.68
N ALA A 98 -1.10 8.96 2.80
CA ALA A 98 -2.54 8.78 2.99
C ALA A 98 -2.94 7.31 3.17
N LEU A 99 -2.41 6.44 2.30
CA LEU A 99 -2.71 5.01 2.36
C LEU A 99 -2.14 4.33 3.63
N SER A 100 -1.03 4.81 4.18
CA SER A 100 -0.50 4.31 5.46
C SER A 100 -1.42 4.65 6.63
N ILE A 101 -2.02 5.84 6.62
CA ILE A 101 -3.03 6.27 7.59
C ILE A 101 -4.27 5.35 7.48
N TRP A 102 -4.77 5.12 6.25
CA TRP A 102 -5.91 4.22 6.03
C TRP A 102 -5.65 2.80 6.52
N MET A 103 -4.42 2.33 6.45
CA MET A 103 -4.05 1.00 6.98
C MET A 103 -4.16 0.94 8.51
N SER A 104 -3.81 2.00 9.26
CA SER A 104 -4.04 2.06 10.71
C SER A 104 -5.54 2.01 11.05
N LEU A 105 -6.34 2.83 10.36
CA LEU A 105 -7.79 2.86 10.56
C LEU A 105 -8.42 1.50 10.22
N LYS A 106 -7.98 0.89 9.10
CA LYS A 106 -8.48 -0.41 8.66
C LYS A 106 -8.19 -1.52 9.68
N ALA A 107 -6.99 -1.55 10.27
CA ALA A 107 -6.65 -2.51 11.30
C ALA A 107 -7.44 -2.26 12.60
N GLY A 108 -7.57 -1.00 13.00
CA GLY A 108 -8.31 -0.59 14.20
C GLY A 108 -9.80 -0.92 14.15
N ILE A 109 -10.46 -0.76 13.00
CA ILE A 109 -11.90 -1.07 12.84
C ILE A 109 -12.22 -2.54 13.16
N VAL A 110 -11.27 -3.45 12.94
CA VAL A 110 -11.45 -4.89 13.17
C VAL A 110 -10.62 -5.40 14.35
N ASP A 111 -10.14 -4.48 15.19
CA ASP A 111 -9.40 -4.73 16.43
C ASP A 111 -8.16 -5.64 16.24
N LEU A 112 -7.42 -5.39 15.15
CA LEU A 112 -6.15 -6.10 14.91
C LEU A 112 -5.00 -5.35 15.58
N PRO A 113 -4.05 -6.04 16.23
CA PRO A 113 -2.92 -5.45 16.94
C PRO A 113 -1.81 -5.01 15.97
N TYR A 114 -2.16 -4.23 14.95
CA TYR A 114 -1.24 -3.72 13.94
C TYR A 114 -1.42 -2.24 13.71
N GLY A 115 -0.30 -1.53 13.61
CA GLY A 115 -0.26 -0.20 13.05
C GLY A 115 -0.39 -0.20 11.52
N GLY A 116 -0.43 0.99 10.93
CA GLY A 116 -0.53 1.15 9.48
C GLY A 116 0.80 1.47 8.81
N ALA A 117 1.06 0.82 7.70
CA ALA A 117 2.15 1.17 6.79
C ALA A 117 1.69 1.12 5.33
N LYS A 118 2.48 1.74 4.46
CA LYS A 118 2.32 1.64 3.01
C LYS A 118 3.67 1.76 2.32
N GLY A 119 3.87 0.95 1.29
CA GLY A 119 4.99 1.08 0.37
C GLY A 119 4.54 1.35 -1.05
N GLY A 120 5.45 1.85 -1.88
CA GLY A 120 5.20 1.99 -3.30
C GLY A 120 6.49 2.21 -4.07
N ILE A 121 6.48 1.83 -5.35
CA ILE A 121 7.57 2.10 -6.28
C ILE A 121 7.00 2.75 -7.53
N VAL A 122 7.64 3.84 -7.97
CA VAL A 122 7.28 4.53 -9.22
C VAL A 122 7.82 3.70 -10.38
N CYS A 123 7.01 2.80 -10.92
CA CYS A 123 7.36 1.94 -12.05
C CYS A 123 6.11 1.48 -12.81
N ASP A 124 6.28 1.06 -14.05
CA ASP A 124 5.22 0.36 -14.81
C ASP A 124 5.63 -1.12 -15.00
N PRO A 125 5.12 -2.05 -14.17
CA PRO A 125 5.48 -3.47 -14.25
C PRO A 125 5.15 -4.12 -15.60
N ARG A 126 4.18 -3.57 -16.35
CA ARG A 126 3.79 -4.08 -17.67
C ARG A 126 4.86 -3.87 -18.74
N LYS A 127 5.81 -2.95 -18.48
CA LYS A 127 6.93 -2.59 -19.36
C LYS A 127 8.26 -3.18 -18.89
N MET A 128 8.21 -4.06 -17.89
CA MET A 128 9.40 -4.67 -17.29
C MET A 128 9.40 -6.17 -17.53
N SER A 129 10.57 -6.73 -17.78
CA SER A 129 10.74 -8.17 -17.82
C SER A 129 10.63 -8.79 -16.43
N PHE A 130 10.48 -10.12 -16.39
CA PHE A 130 10.47 -10.89 -15.14
C PHE A 130 11.75 -10.67 -14.32
N ARG A 131 12.91 -10.65 -14.98
CA ARG A 131 14.23 -10.42 -14.36
C ARG A 131 14.36 -8.99 -13.80
N GLU A 132 13.89 -8.01 -14.55
CA GLU A 132 13.89 -6.60 -14.11
C GLU A 132 12.98 -6.39 -12.90
N LEU A 133 11.78 -7.00 -12.90
CA LEU A 133 10.85 -6.97 -11.75
C LEU A 133 11.43 -7.67 -10.52
N GLU A 134 12.12 -8.80 -10.70
CA GLU A 134 12.84 -9.45 -9.61
C GLU A 134 13.92 -8.54 -9.03
N GLY A 135 14.75 -7.97 -9.91
CA GLY A 135 15.81 -7.04 -9.52
C GLY A 135 15.28 -5.83 -8.74
N LEU A 136 14.16 -5.25 -9.21
CA LEU A 136 13.49 -4.13 -8.55
C LEU A 136 12.94 -4.52 -7.18
N SER A 137 12.27 -5.68 -7.09
CA SER A 137 11.67 -6.17 -5.85
C SER A 137 12.70 -6.45 -4.77
N ARG A 138 13.80 -7.11 -5.12
CA ARG A 138 14.94 -7.37 -4.23
C ARG A 138 15.65 -6.07 -3.84
N GLY A 139 15.86 -5.17 -4.80
CA GLY A 139 16.46 -3.87 -4.55
C GLY A 139 15.66 -3.02 -3.58
N TYR A 140 14.33 -3.06 -3.67
CA TYR A 140 13.47 -2.38 -2.70
C TYR A 140 13.65 -2.92 -1.29
N VAL A 141 13.64 -4.25 -1.12
CA VAL A 141 13.84 -4.86 0.21
C VAL A 141 15.18 -4.47 0.81
N ARG A 142 16.27 -4.53 0.03
CA ARG A 142 17.60 -4.05 0.50
C ARG A 142 17.55 -2.62 1.01
N ALA A 143 16.86 -1.75 0.27
CA ALA A 143 16.80 -0.33 0.59
C ALA A 143 15.98 -0.01 1.85
N VAL A 144 14.96 -0.84 2.19
CA VAL A 144 14.08 -0.61 3.35
C VAL A 144 14.32 -1.59 4.51
N SER A 145 15.26 -2.53 4.40
CA SER A 145 15.48 -3.63 5.36
C SER A 145 15.65 -3.19 6.81
N GLN A 146 16.20 -2.02 7.05
CA GLN A 146 16.43 -1.50 8.40
C GLN A 146 15.14 -1.18 9.15
N ILE A 147 14.07 -0.80 8.44
CA ILE A 147 12.80 -0.37 9.03
C ILE A 147 11.67 -1.40 8.93
N VAL A 148 11.86 -2.46 8.13
CA VAL A 148 10.87 -3.54 7.97
C VAL A 148 11.28 -4.79 8.75
N GLY A 149 10.34 -5.68 8.98
CA GLY A 149 10.58 -6.93 9.71
C GLY A 149 9.33 -7.44 10.43
N PRO A 150 9.31 -8.70 10.87
CA PRO A 150 8.11 -9.33 11.45
C PRO A 150 7.62 -8.67 12.74
N THR A 151 8.50 -7.95 13.45
CA THR A 151 8.19 -7.24 14.71
C THR A 151 8.20 -5.72 14.57
N LYS A 152 8.47 -5.19 13.36
CA LYS A 152 8.58 -3.75 13.10
C LYS A 152 7.51 -3.28 12.11
N ASP A 153 7.58 -3.82 10.90
CA ASP A 153 6.73 -3.41 9.78
C ASP A 153 6.64 -4.55 8.76
N ILE A 154 5.43 -5.07 8.55
CA ILE A 154 5.18 -6.27 7.77
C ILE A 154 4.59 -5.89 6.41
N PRO A 155 5.34 -6.04 5.30
CA PRO A 155 4.84 -5.79 3.95
C PRO A 155 3.75 -6.79 3.51
N ALA A 156 3.08 -6.45 2.41
CA ALA A 156 2.03 -7.24 1.79
C ALA A 156 1.90 -6.89 0.30
N PRO A 157 1.19 -7.68 -0.52
CA PRO A 157 0.86 -7.29 -1.87
C PRO A 157 -0.17 -6.15 -1.93
N ASP A 158 -0.11 -5.37 -3.01
CA ASP A 158 -1.06 -4.30 -3.35
C ASP A 158 -1.20 -4.22 -4.89
N VAL A 159 -1.57 -3.09 -5.44
CA VAL A 159 -1.73 -2.89 -6.88
C VAL A 159 -0.46 -3.28 -7.64
N MET A 160 -0.60 -4.09 -8.68
CA MET A 160 0.43 -4.59 -9.58
C MET A 160 1.59 -5.33 -8.89
N THR A 161 1.36 -5.85 -7.68
CA THR A 161 2.22 -6.83 -7.01
C THR A 161 1.45 -8.13 -6.74
N ASN A 162 2.16 -9.23 -6.62
CA ASN A 162 1.57 -10.57 -6.51
C ASN A 162 2.40 -11.48 -5.59
N SER A 163 2.00 -12.73 -5.47
CA SER A 163 2.65 -13.72 -4.60
C SER A 163 4.09 -14.02 -5.02
N GLN A 164 4.41 -13.98 -6.31
CA GLN A 164 5.77 -14.16 -6.81
C GLN A 164 6.70 -13.03 -6.37
N ILE A 165 6.24 -11.79 -6.47
CA ILE A 165 6.99 -10.62 -5.99
C ILE A 165 7.22 -10.73 -4.46
N MET A 166 6.19 -11.16 -3.71
CA MET A 166 6.33 -11.38 -2.27
C MET A 166 7.35 -12.49 -1.95
N ALA A 167 7.43 -13.54 -2.79
CA ALA A 167 8.42 -14.59 -2.64
C ALA A 167 9.86 -14.06 -2.82
N TRP A 168 10.11 -13.25 -3.86
CA TRP A 168 11.42 -12.63 -4.07
C TRP A 168 11.81 -11.69 -2.92
N MET A 169 10.85 -10.92 -2.44
CA MET A 169 11.07 -10.01 -1.31
C MET A 169 11.40 -10.77 -0.02
N MET A 170 10.71 -11.89 0.25
CA MET A 170 10.98 -12.73 1.40
C MET A 170 12.36 -13.39 1.32
N ASP A 171 12.71 -13.94 0.16
CA ASP A 171 14.03 -14.55 -0.06
C ASP A 171 15.16 -13.53 0.14
N GLU A 172 15.00 -12.33 -0.39
CA GLU A 172 16.00 -11.26 -0.20
C GLU A 172 16.13 -10.83 1.26
N TYR A 173 15.01 -10.67 1.97
CA TYR A 173 15.04 -10.31 3.39
C TYR A 173 15.70 -11.42 4.21
N SER A 174 15.39 -12.68 3.93
CA SER A 174 16.00 -13.82 4.62
C SER A 174 17.51 -13.91 4.41
N ARG A 175 18.02 -13.48 3.25
CA ARG A 175 19.47 -13.37 3.02
C ARG A 175 20.12 -12.26 3.83
N ILE A 176 19.43 -11.13 3.99
CA ILE A 176 19.94 -9.99 4.80
C ILE A 176 19.94 -10.34 6.28
N ASP A 177 18.88 -10.99 6.74
CA ASP A 177 18.67 -11.37 8.14
C ASP A 177 19.45 -12.63 8.53
N GLU A 178 20.07 -13.31 7.53
CA GLU A 178 20.78 -14.59 7.68
C GLU A 178 19.92 -15.71 8.30
N PHE A 179 18.61 -15.54 8.27
CA PHE A 179 17.61 -16.44 8.85
C PHE A 179 16.35 -16.49 7.98
N ASN A 180 15.78 -17.71 7.82
CA ASN A 180 14.51 -17.85 7.10
C ASN A 180 13.36 -17.28 7.93
N ASN A 181 12.83 -16.12 7.50
CA ASN A 181 11.85 -15.35 8.24
C ASN A 181 10.50 -15.25 7.49
N PRO A 182 9.65 -16.29 7.53
CA PRO A 182 8.36 -16.26 6.83
C PRO A 182 7.38 -15.23 7.41
N GLY A 183 7.59 -14.77 8.64
CA GLY A 183 6.80 -13.70 9.26
C GLY A 183 7.03 -12.32 8.67
N PHE A 184 8.09 -12.13 7.88
CA PHE A 184 8.45 -10.84 7.29
C PHE A 184 7.37 -10.23 6.40
N ILE A 185 6.69 -11.05 5.59
CA ILE A 185 5.77 -10.56 4.55
C ILE A 185 4.55 -11.48 4.41
N THR A 186 3.38 -10.91 4.11
CA THR A 186 2.17 -11.68 3.81
C THR A 186 1.88 -11.73 2.31
N GLY A 187 1.00 -12.64 1.88
CA GLY A 187 0.63 -12.80 0.47
C GLY A 187 1.64 -13.58 -0.37
N LYS A 188 2.64 -14.17 0.25
CA LYS A 188 3.57 -15.11 -0.39
C LYS A 188 2.90 -16.46 -0.68
N PRO A 189 3.46 -17.31 -1.56
CA PRO A 189 2.94 -18.64 -1.84
C PRO A 189 2.80 -19.52 -0.59
N LEU A 190 1.82 -20.44 -0.60
CA LEU A 190 1.57 -21.35 0.51
C LEU A 190 2.80 -22.18 0.89
N VAL A 191 3.54 -22.67 -0.10
CA VAL A 191 4.77 -23.48 0.09
C VAL A 191 5.88 -22.71 0.82
N LEU A 192 5.80 -21.37 0.84
CA LEU A 192 6.72 -20.49 1.58
C LEU A 192 6.13 -19.99 2.91
N GLY A 193 5.11 -20.67 3.44
CA GLY A 193 4.45 -20.27 4.68
C GLY A 193 3.37 -19.19 4.47
N GLY A 194 2.75 -19.13 3.30
CA GLY A 194 1.56 -18.31 3.04
C GLY A 194 0.33 -18.83 3.77
N SER A 195 -0.71 -18.01 3.88
CA SER A 195 -1.96 -18.36 4.56
C SER A 195 -3.03 -18.79 3.58
N HIS A 196 -3.72 -19.89 3.88
CA HIS A 196 -4.89 -20.33 3.12
C HIS A 196 -5.97 -19.25 3.07
N GLY A 197 -6.66 -19.12 1.93
CA GLY A 197 -7.76 -18.18 1.74
C GLY A 197 -7.33 -16.73 1.48
N ARG A 198 -6.04 -16.38 1.59
CA ARG A 198 -5.57 -15.00 1.36
C ARG A 198 -5.90 -14.47 -0.03
N GLU A 199 -5.81 -15.30 -1.05
CA GLU A 199 -6.06 -14.91 -2.45
C GLU A 199 -7.49 -14.42 -2.67
N THR A 200 -8.47 -15.01 -1.99
CA THR A 200 -9.89 -14.68 -2.13
C THR A 200 -10.43 -13.80 -1.00
N ALA A 201 -9.65 -13.53 0.05
CA ALA A 201 -10.12 -12.88 1.26
C ALA A 201 -10.72 -11.48 1.00
N THR A 202 -10.09 -10.67 0.14
CA THR A 202 -10.59 -9.33 -0.19
C THR A 202 -11.93 -9.41 -0.91
N ALA A 203 -12.07 -10.24 -1.94
CA ALA A 203 -13.31 -10.41 -2.68
C ALA A 203 -14.43 -10.98 -1.80
N LYS A 204 -14.12 -11.97 -0.96
CA LYS A 204 -15.09 -12.51 0.01
C LYS A 204 -15.59 -11.45 0.98
N GLY A 205 -14.69 -10.63 1.53
CA GLY A 205 -15.07 -9.52 2.41
C GLY A 205 -15.99 -8.52 1.73
N VAL A 206 -15.67 -8.11 0.50
CA VAL A 206 -16.54 -7.23 -0.30
C VAL A 206 -17.92 -7.86 -0.52
N THR A 207 -17.97 -9.14 -0.91
CA THR A 207 -19.24 -9.86 -1.13
C THR A 207 -20.09 -9.92 0.13
N ILE A 208 -19.49 -10.18 1.29
CA ILE A 208 -20.20 -10.21 2.58
C ILE A 208 -20.81 -8.84 2.88
N VAL A 209 -20.03 -7.77 2.77
CA VAL A 209 -20.51 -6.40 3.05
C VAL A 209 -21.60 -5.98 2.06
N LEU A 210 -21.45 -6.30 0.77
CA LEU A 210 -22.48 -6.03 -0.24
C LEU A 210 -23.79 -6.75 0.07
N ASN A 211 -23.73 -8.02 0.46
CA ASN A 211 -24.93 -8.79 0.83
C ASN A 211 -25.64 -8.17 2.04
N GLU A 212 -24.92 -7.77 3.07
CA GLU A 212 -25.51 -7.11 4.24
C GLU A 212 -26.10 -5.73 3.89
N ALA A 213 -25.41 -4.94 3.06
CA ALA A 213 -25.92 -3.67 2.58
C ALA A 213 -27.20 -3.84 1.73
N ALA A 214 -27.23 -4.84 0.85
CA ALA A 214 -28.40 -5.17 0.02
C ALA A 214 -29.60 -5.57 0.90
N LYS A 215 -29.41 -6.47 1.88
CA LYS A 215 -30.46 -6.83 2.86
C LYS A 215 -31.02 -5.60 3.55
N LYS A 216 -30.15 -4.72 4.06
CA LYS A 216 -30.56 -3.49 4.74
C LYS A 216 -31.35 -2.53 3.84
N ARG A 217 -31.11 -2.58 2.53
CA ARG A 217 -31.82 -1.77 1.51
C ARG A 217 -33.00 -2.48 0.86
N GLY A 218 -33.31 -3.72 1.23
CA GLY A 218 -34.38 -4.52 0.62
C GLY A 218 -34.08 -4.93 -0.83
N ILE A 219 -32.81 -4.95 -1.26
CA ILE A 219 -32.39 -5.32 -2.60
C ILE A 219 -32.20 -6.83 -2.68
N ASN A 220 -32.90 -7.49 -3.62
CA ASN A 220 -32.68 -8.90 -3.88
C ASN A 220 -31.49 -9.10 -4.80
N VAL A 221 -30.41 -9.76 -4.26
CA VAL A 221 -29.17 -10.03 -5.01
C VAL A 221 -29.20 -11.38 -5.73
N LYS A 222 -30.29 -12.16 -5.64
CA LYS A 222 -30.40 -13.45 -6.29
C LYS A 222 -30.58 -13.27 -7.80
N GLY A 223 -29.58 -13.70 -8.57
CA GLY A 223 -29.59 -13.58 -10.03
C GLY A 223 -29.01 -12.25 -10.56
N ALA A 224 -28.35 -11.43 -9.69
CA ALA A 224 -27.67 -10.19 -10.10
C ALA A 224 -26.26 -10.49 -10.61
#